data_0f2cb4b91a2d436bda34d2d387dd49a3
#
_entry.id   0f2cb4b91a2d436bda34d2d387dd49a3
#
_cell.length_a   1.000
_cell.length_b   1.000
_cell.length_c   1.000
_cell.angle_alpha   90.00
_cell.angle_beta   90.00
_cell.angle_gamma   90.00
#
_symmetry.space_group_name_H-M   'P 1'
#
loop_
_entity.id
_entity.type
_entity.pdbx_description
1 polymer ?
#
loop_
_entity_poly.entity_id
_entity_poly.type
_entity_poly.pdbx_seq_one_letter_code
_entity_poly.pdbx_strand_id
1 'polypeptide(L)'
;MGKCDGRVTLVAICSLQLMAALQRQVFDFLGYQWAPILANFLHIMAVILGIFGTVQFRSRYLILYAVWLVLWVGWNSFIICFYLEVGHLSQVREDRDFLMTFNTSLHRSWWMEHGPGCLVTPVLDSRIAPDDHHVITVSGCLLDYQYIEVLSAALQVLLALFGFVYACYLSKVFQDDEDSFDFIGGFESYGYQPPQKTSHLQLQPLYT
;
A
#
# COMPACT_ATOMS: atom_id res chain seq x y z
N MET A 1 -0.15 20.56 17.96
CA MET A 1 0.72 19.53 17.34
C MET A 1 1.53 20.19 16.24
N GLY A 2 2.85 20.22 16.34
CA GLY A 2 3.71 20.92 15.38
C GLY A 2 3.82 20.16 14.06
N LYS A 3 4.12 20.86 12.97
CA LYS A 3 4.36 20.25 11.63
C LYS A 3 5.41 19.14 11.67
N CYS A 4 6.39 19.22 12.55
CA CYS A 4 7.41 18.20 12.77
C CYS A 4 6.85 16.89 13.32
N ASP A 5 5.91 16.96 14.29
CA ASP A 5 5.33 15.77 14.91
C ASP A 5 4.50 14.94 13.93
N GLY A 6 3.71 15.62 13.06
CA GLY A 6 2.89 14.95 12.04
C GLY A 6 3.71 14.19 11.01
N ARG A 7 4.86 14.73 10.58
CA ARG A 7 5.78 14.07 9.63
C ARG A 7 6.44 12.83 10.23
N VAL A 8 6.97 12.96 11.44
CA VAL A 8 7.59 11.83 12.16
C VAL A 8 6.55 10.72 12.38
N THR A 9 5.33 11.09 12.76
CA THR A 9 4.24 10.13 12.96
C THR A 9 3.88 9.41 11.66
N LEU A 10 3.74 10.13 10.52
CA LEU A 10 3.44 9.48 9.25
C LEU A 10 4.57 8.57 8.80
N VAL A 11 5.85 8.97 8.93
CA VAL A 11 7.00 8.11 8.60
C VAL A 11 7.01 6.87 9.49
N ALA A 12 6.69 6.99 10.78
CA ALA A 12 6.60 5.85 11.69
C ALA A 12 5.48 4.88 11.27
N ILE A 13 4.28 5.41 10.92
CA ILE A 13 3.17 4.59 10.42
C ILE A 13 3.55 3.88 9.12
N CYS A 14 4.14 4.59 8.16
CA CYS A 14 4.62 4.01 6.91
C CYS A 14 5.68 2.91 7.15
N SER A 15 6.58 3.11 8.11
CA SER A 15 7.57 2.09 8.47
C SER A 15 6.92 0.83 9.05
N LEU A 16 5.90 0.99 9.91
CA LEU A 16 5.12 -0.14 10.43
C LEU A 16 4.35 -0.86 9.31
N GLN A 17 3.74 -0.11 8.39
CA GLN A 17 3.08 -0.68 7.21
C GLN A 17 4.06 -1.48 6.36
N LEU A 18 5.26 -0.93 6.12
CA LEU A 18 6.29 -1.60 5.33
C LEU A 18 6.72 -2.92 5.98
N MET A 19 6.96 -2.93 7.29
CA MET A 19 7.31 -4.14 8.02
C MET A 19 6.19 -5.18 7.97
N ALA A 20 4.95 -4.78 8.21
CA ALA A 20 3.79 -5.67 8.16
C ALA A 20 3.54 -6.23 6.75
N ALA A 21 3.71 -5.40 5.71
CA ALA A 21 3.57 -5.81 4.31
C ALA A 21 4.68 -6.78 3.91
N LEU A 22 5.94 -6.54 4.30
CA LEU A 22 7.07 -7.44 4.03
C LEU A 22 6.89 -8.79 4.73
N GLN A 23 6.46 -8.80 5.98
CA GLN A 23 6.16 -10.03 6.70
C GLN A 23 5.10 -10.84 5.96
N ARG A 24 3.98 -10.22 5.58
CA ARG A 24 2.92 -10.87 4.83
C ARG A 24 3.41 -11.37 3.48
N GLN A 25 4.19 -10.57 2.76
CA GLN A 25 4.76 -10.93 1.47
C GLN A 25 5.54 -12.24 1.52
N VAL A 26 6.32 -12.48 2.58
CA VAL A 26 7.07 -13.73 2.76
C VAL A 26 6.14 -14.93 2.88
N PHE A 27 5.07 -14.84 3.69
CA PHE A 27 4.12 -15.92 3.87
C PHE A 27 3.26 -16.17 2.62
N ASP A 28 2.88 -15.12 1.90
CA ASP A 28 2.17 -15.22 0.63
C ASP A 28 3.03 -15.93 -0.44
N PHE A 29 4.35 -15.66 -0.48
CA PHE A 29 5.29 -16.38 -1.35
C PHE A 29 5.41 -17.86 -0.98
N LEU A 30 5.52 -18.17 0.30
CA LEU A 30 5.60 -19.54 0.78
C LEU A 30 4.29 -20.32 0.52
N GLY A 31 3.15 -19.63 0.46
CA GLY A 31 1.84 -20.18 0.15
C GLY A 31 1.47 -20.14 -1.34
N TYR A 32 2.36 -19.65 -2.21
CA TYR A 32 2.09 -19.50 -3.66
C TYR A 32 0.83 -18.71 -4.00
N GLN A 33 0.47 -17.74 -3.18
CA GLN A 33 -0.71 -16.90 -3.35
C GLN A 33 -0.41 -15.69 -4.24
N TRP A 34 -0.50 -15.84 -5.56
CA TRP A 34 -0.08 -14.84 -6.52
C TRP A 34 -0.85 -13.53 -6.45
N ALA A 35 -2.16 -13.56 -6.23
CA ALA A 35 -2.97 -12.34 -6.13
C ALA A 35 -2.59 -11.48 -4.90
N PRO A 36 -2.50 -12.02 -3.67
CA PRO A 36 -1.94 -11.31 -2.52
C PRO A 36 -0.51 -10.83 -2.73
N ILE A 37 0.37 -11.64 -3.34
CA ILE A 37 1.77 -11.26 -3.65
C ILE A 37 1.83 -9.98 -4.48
N LEU A 38 1.04 -9.91 -5.57
CA LEU A 38 1.01 -8.75 -6.44
C LEU A 38 0.42 -7.53 -5.72
N ALA A 39 -0.67 -7.70 -4.98
CA ALA A 39 -1.30 -6.63 -4.22
C ALA A 39 -0.36 -6.05 -3.15
N ASN A 40 0.32 -6.92 -2.39
CA ASN A 40 1.32 -6.52 -1.39
C ASN A 40 2.52 -5.80 -2.02
N PHE A 41 3.01 -6.28 -3.17
CA PHE A 41 4.09 -5.60 -3.89
C PHE A 41 3.72 -4.17 -4.25
N LEU A 42 2.53 -3.96 -4.82
CA LEU A 42 2.03 -2.62 -5.15
C LEU A 42 1.86 -1.76 -3.89
N HIS A 43 1.42 -2.36 -2.78
CA HIS A 43 1.31 -1.65 -1.51
C HIS A 43 2.67 -1.19 -0.98
N ILE A 44 3.69 -2.03 -1.03
CA ILE A 44 5.06 -1.67 -0.64
C ILE A 44 5.55 -0.48 -1.47
N MET A 45 5.35 -0.48 -2.79
CA MET A 45 5.72 0.63 -3.65
C MET A 45 4.98 1.92 -3.28
N ALA A 46 3.67 1.83 -2.99
CA ALA A 46 2.87 2.99 -2.56
C ALA A 46 3.32 3.54 -1.20
N VAL A 47 3.67 2.69 -0.24
CA VAL A 47 4.19 3.11 1.06
C VAL A 47 5.54 3.83 0.92
N ILE A 48 6.43 3.33 0.05
CA ILE A 48 7.71 3.99 -0.26
C ILE A 48 7.45 5.38 -0.86
N LEU A 49 6.49 5.53 -1.77
CA LEU A 49 6.09 6.84 -2.30
C LEU A 49 5.53 7.75 -1.20
N GLY A 50 4.79 7.22 -0.24
CA GLY A 50 4.30 7.95 0.93
C GLY A 50 5.45 8.49 1.80
N ILE A 51 6.46 7.67 2.10
CA ILE A 51 7.68 8.09 2.82
C ILE A 51 8.41 9.18 2.03
N PHE A 52 8.62 8.95 0.73
CA PHE A 52 9.30 9.88 -0.15
C PHE A 52 8.57 11.24 -0.19
N GLY A 53 7.25 11.24 -0.38
CA GLY A 53 6.42 12.46 -0.37
C GLY A 53 6.51 13.23 0.95
N THR A 54 6.54 12.51 2.08
CA THR A 54 6.67 13.10 3.42
C THR A 54 8.04 13.72 3.65
N VAL A 55 9.12 13.07 3.21
CA VAL A 55 10.50 13.56 3.38
C VAL A 55 10.76 14.75 2.47
N GLN A 56 10.28 14.71 1.23
CA GLN A 56 10.52 15.75 0.22
C GLN A 56 9.48 16.89 0.19
N PHE A 57 8.51 16.90 1.12
CA PHE A 57 7.44 17.92 1.19
C PHE A 57 6.62 18.01 -0.11
N ARG A 58 6.39 16.88 -0.78
CA ARG A 58 5.64 16.83 -2.04
C ARG A 58 4.21 16.34 -1.79
N SER A 59 3.25 17.26 -1.83
CA SER A 59 1.81 16.99 -1.64
C SER A 59 1.27 15.94 -2.62
N ARG A 60 1.72 15.95 -3.88
CA ARG A 60 1.26 15.04 -4.94
C ARG A 60 1.49 13.55 -4.62
N TYR A 61 2.64 13.20 -4.05
CA TYR A 61 2.93 11.82 -3.66
C TYR A 61 2.10 11.37 -2.45
N LEU A 62 1.81 12.29 -1.53
CA LEU A 62 0.93 12.00 -0.39
C LEU A 62 -0.51 11.75 -0.82
N ILE A 63 -1.01 12.51 -1.81
CA ILE A 63 -2.35 12.30 -2.38
C ILE A 63 -2.41 10.94 -3.06
N LEU A 64 -1.41 10.58 -3.88
CA LEU A 64 -1.35 9.27 -4.52
C LEU A 64 -1.34 8.12 -3.50
N TYR A 65 -0.53 8.27 -2.45
CA TYR A 65 -0.50 7.32 -1.34
C TYR A 65 -1.85 7.24 -0.61
N ALA A 66 -2.51 8.35 -0.33
CA ALA A 66 -3.84 8.37 0.30
C ALA A 66 -4.90 7.65 -0.56
N VAL A 67 -4.93 7.91 -1.87
CA VAL A 67 -5.82 7.21 -2.81
C VAL A 67 -5.55 5.71 -2.79
N TRP A 68 -4.28 5.31 -2.82
CA TRP A 68 -3.91 3.90 -2.73
C TRP A 68 -4.39 3.25 -1.43
N LEU A 69 -4.29 3.94 -0.29
CA LEU A 69 -4.74 3.40 1.00
C LEU A 69 -6.24 3.09 1.03
N VAL A 70 -7.07 3.86 0.31
CA VAL A 70 -8.51 3.55 0.17
C VAL A 70 -8.69 2.22 -0.58
N LEU A 71 -7.97 2.02 -1.68
CA LEU A 71 -7.99 0.77 -2.43
C LEU A 71 -7.46 -0.40 -1.58
N TRP A 72 -6.44 -0.15 -0.79
CA TRP A 72 -5.84 -1.13 0.12
C TRP A 72 -6.79 -1.57 1.24
N VAL A 73 -7.56 -0.65 1.81
CA VAL A 73 -8.63 -0.97 2.77
C VAL A 73 -9.69 -1.86 2.10
N GLY A 74 -10.11 -1.51 0.87
CA GLY A 74 -11.05 -2.33 0.10
C GLY A 74 -10.53 -3.74 -0.14
N TRP A 75 -9.27 -3.89 -0.56
CA TRP A 75 -8.62 -5.18 -0.76
C TRP A 75 -8.58 -6.03 0.52
N ASN A 76 -8.12 -5.47 1.64
CA ASN A 76 -8.06 -6.21 2.90
C ASN A 76 -9.45 -6.54 3.46
N SER A 77 -10.45 -5.68 3.26
CA SER A 77 -11.83 -5.99 3.59
C SER A 77 -12.35 -7.17 2.77
N PHE A 78 -12.03 -7.22 1.48
CA PHE A 78 -12.34 -8.38 0.64
C PHE A 78 -11.67 -9.66 1.17
N ILE A 79 -10.41 -9.61 1.57
CA ILE A 79 -9.68 -10.74 2.17
C ILE A 79 -10.38 -11.22 3.44
N ILE A 80 -10.78 -10.30 4.34
CA ILE A 80 -11.50 -10.64 5.57
C ILE A 80 -12.82 -11.35 5.23
N CYS A 81 -13.62 -10.81 4.33
CA CYS A 81 -14.88 -11.43 3.91
C CYS A 81 -14.66 -12.81 3.25
N PHE A 82 -13.58 -12.94 2.48
CA PHE A 82 -13.21 -14.19 1.81
C PHE A 82 -12.89 -15.30 2.80
N TYR A 83 -12.06 -15.03 3.81
CA TYR A 83 -11.67 -16.06 4.80
C TYR A 83 -12.76 -16.33 5.85
N LEU A 84 -13.58 -15.34 6.20
CA LEU A 84 -14.72 -15.53 7.12
C LEU A 84 -15.96 -16.11 6.44
N GLU A 85 -15.91 -16.39 5.15
CA GLU A 85 -17.02 -16.97 4.37
C GLU A 85 -18.34 -16.18 4.51
N VAL A 86 -18.28 -14.84 4.53
CA VAL A 86 -19.44 -13.98 4.71
C VAL A 86 -20.32 -14.00 3.46
N GLY A 87 -21.61 -14.34 3.61
CA GLY A 87 -22.61 -14.30 2.55
C GLY A 87 -22.55 -15.47 1.56
N HIS A 88 -22.92 -15.24 0.29
CA HIS A 88 -22.93 -16.25 -0.77
C HIS A 88 -21.54 -16.77 -1.17
N LEU A 89 -20.48 -16.19 -0.64
CA LEU A 89 -19.11 -16.64 -0.87
C LEU A 89 -18.85 -18.05 -0.33
N SER A 90 -19.72 -18.59 0.54
CA SER A 90 -19.61 -19.96 1.06
C SER A 90 -19.97 -21.06 0.04
N GLN A 91 -20.78 -20.77 -0.97
CA GLN A 91 -21.27 -21.78 -1.93
C GLN A 91 -20.29 -22.14 -3.05
N VAL A 92 -19.26 -21.33 -3.30
CA VAL A 92 -18.30 -21.50 -4.41
C VAL A 92 -16.96 -21.97 -3.86
N ARG A 93 -16.95 -23.04 -3.09
CA ARG A 93 -15.77 -23.48 -2.33
C ARG A 93 -14.62 -23.99 -3.19
N GLU A 94 -14.88 -24.62 -4.31
CA GLU A 94 -13.85 -25.14 -5.23
C GLU A 94 -13.29 -24.07 -6.18
N ASP A 95 -14.13 -23.16 -6.69
CA ASP A 95 -13.68 -22.12 -7.62
C ASP A 95 -12.90 -20.97 -6.95
N ARG A 96 -13.03 -20.80 -5.63
CA ARG A 96 -12.38 -19.69 -4.89
C ARG A 96 -10.90 -19.88 -4.65
N ASP A 97 -10.49 -21.11 -4.44
CA ASP A 97 -9.07 -21.42 -4.20
C ASP A 97 -8.24 -21.09 -5.44
N PHE A 98 -8.85 -21.19 -6.62
CA PHE A 98 -8.25 -20.81 -7.90
C PHE A 98 -8.10 -19.30 -8.10
N LEU A 99 -8.94 -18.47 -7.47
CA LEU A 99 -8.90 -17.03 -7.64
C LEU A 99 -7.63 -16.41 -7.02
N MET A 100 -7.24 -16.86 -5.83
CA MET A 100 -6.05 -16.34 -5.12
C MET A 100 -4.74 -16.82 -5.73
N THR A 101 -4.72 -18.00 -6.33
CA THR A 101 -3.54 -18.63 -6.91
C THR A 101 -3.47 -18.50 -8.44
N PHE A 102 -4.44 -17.83 -9.09
CA PHE A 102 -4.59 -17.79 -10.54
C PHE A 102 -4.57 -19.18 -11.19
N ASN A 103 -5.18 -20.17 -10.54
CA ASN A 103 -5.26 -21.56 -11.00
C ASN A 103 -3.89 -22.26 -11.14
N THR A 104 -2.86 -21.80 -10.40
CA THR A 104 -1.52 -22.38 -10.47
C THR A 104 -1.20 -23.34 -9.32
N SER A 105 -1.93 -23.26 -8.21
CA SER A 105 -1.73 -24.12 -7.06
C SER A 105 -3.01 -24.35 -6.26
N LEU A 106 -3.10 -25.48 -5.56
CA LEU A 106 -4.19 -25.85 -4.65
C LEU A 106 -3.94 -25.36 -3.20
N HIS A 107 -2.84 -24.68 -2.94
CA HIS A 107 -2.52 -24.20 -1.60
C HIS A 107 -3.37 -22.99 -1.25
N ARG A 108 -4.07 -23.07 -0.12
CA ARG A 108 -4.95 -22.00 0.39
C ARG A 108 -4.19 -20.92 1.14
N SER A 109 -3.22 -21.32 1.97
CA SER A 109 -2.33 -20.46 2.75
C SER A 109 -1.20 -21.31 3.33
N TRP A 110 -0.02 -20.72 3.49
CA TRP A 110 1.09 -21.35 4.18
C TRP A 110 0.75 -21.73 5.64
N TRP A 111 -0.08 -20.93 6.28
CA TRP A 111 -0.52 -21.15 7.65
C TRP A 111 -1.42 -22.38 7.82
N MET A 112 -2.02 -22.89 6.75
CA MET A 112 -2.84 -24.10 6.81
C MET A 112 -2.03 -25.31 7.25
N GLU A 113 -0.77 -25.40 6.82
CA GLU A 113 0.13 -26.51 7.14
C GLU A 113 1.05 -26.20 8.32
N HIS A 114 1.41 -24.93 8.51
CA HIS A 114 2.42 -24.47 9.47
C HIS A 114 1.84 -23.60 10.60
N GLY A 115 0.52 -23.68 10.82
CA GLY A 115 -0.14 -22.99 11.92
C GLY A 115 0.32 -23.47 13.30
N PRO A 116 0.19 -22.66 14.34
CA PRO A 116 0.59 -23.02 15.70
C PRO A 116 -0.24 -24.22 16.21
N GLY A 117 0.46 -25.30 16.58
CA GLY A 117 -0.15 -26.53 17.11
C GLY A 117 -0.75 -27.47 16.07
N CYS A 118 -0.70 -27.15 14.78
CA CYS A 118 -1.25 -27.99 13.72
C CYS A 118 -0.43 -29.29 13.55
N LEU A 119 -1.14 -30.43 13.54
CA LEU A 119 -0.59 -31.73 13.19
C LEU A 119 -1.02 -32.08 11.76
N VAL A 120 -0.03 -32.18 10.87
CA VAL A 120 -0.24 -32.52 9.46
C VAL A 120 -0.05 -34.01 9.29
N THR A 121 -1.07 -34.74 8.89
CA THR A 121 -1.02 -36.18 8.56
C THR A 121 -1.22 -36.36 7.06
N PRO A 122 -0.25 -36.92 6.32
CA PRO A 122 -0.45 -37.24 4.91
C PRO A 122 -1.46 -38.37 4.76
N VAL A 123 -2.50 -38.17 3.96
CA VAL A 123 -3.47 -39.22 3.63
C VAL A 123 -2.92 -40.01 2.46
N LEU A 124 -2.43 -41.22 2.74
CA LEU A 124 -1.92 -42.17 1.75
C LEU A 124 -3.03 -42.98 1.07
N ASP A 125 -4.11 -42.36 0.64
CA ASP A 125 -5.16 -43.09 -0.09
C ASP A 125 -4.96 -42.94 -1.60
N SER A 126 -4.29 -43.94 -2.17
CA SER A 126 -3.79 -43.96 -3.55
C SER A 126 -4.86 -44.20 -4.63
N ARG A 127 -6.15 -44.01 -4.33
CA ARG A 127 -7.24 -44.29 -5.29
C ARG A 127 -7.87 -43.07 -5.95
N ILE A 128 -7.51 -41.86 -5.55
CA ILE A 128 -8.25 -40.66 -5.98
C ILE A 128 -7.42 -39.65 -6.79
N ALA A 129 -6.10 -39.76 -6.80
CA ALA A 129 -5.28 -38.82 -7.55
C ALA A 129 -4.23 -39.49 -8.41
N PRO A 130 -4.35 -39.47 -9.75
CA PRO A 130 -3.26 -39.86 -10.66
C PRO A 130 -2.15 -38.84 -10.75
N ASP A 131 -2.32 -37.63 -10.25
CA ASP A 131 -1.34 -36.53 -10.33
C ASP A 131 -1.08 -35.96 -8.94
N ASP A 132 0.09 -36.22 -8.39
CA ASP A 132 1.00 -35.54 -7.43
C ASP A 132 0.43 -34.56 -6.39
N HIS A 133 -0.85 -34.61 -6.06
CA HIS A 133 -1.46 -33.80 -5.02
C HIS A 133 -1.57 -34.60 -3.72
N HIS A 134 -0.61 -34.37 -2.81
CA HIS A 134 -0.69 -34.88 -1.46
C HIS A 134 -1.94 -34.33 -0.76
N VAL A 135 -2.96 -35.13 -0.62
CA VAL A 135 -4.10 -34.82 0.25
C VAL A 135 -3.59 -34.89 1.69
N ILE A 136 -3.54 -33.75 2.35
CA ILE A 136 -3.14 -33.65 3.75
C ILE A 136 -4.37 -33.41 4.62
N THR A 137 -4.42 -34.07 5.77
CA THR A 137 -5.40 -33.77 6.82
C THR A 137 -4.68 -33.00 7.93
N VAL A 138 -5.18 -31.81 8.25
CA VAL A 138 -4.66 -30.98 9.33
C VAL A 138 -5.61 -31.05 10.51
N SER A 139 -5.08 -31.35 11.70
CA SER A 139 -5.86 -31.47 12.95
C SER A 139 -5.11 -30.86 14.13
N GLY A 140 -5.85 -30.46 15.17
CA GLY A 140 -5.28 -30.01 16.43
C GLY A 140 -4.68 -28.59 16.43
N CYS A 141 -5.00 -27.75 15.44
CA CYS A 141 -4.53 -26.36 15.41
C CYS A 141 -5.02 -25.58 16.64
N LEU A 142 -4.13 -24.84 17.27
CA LEU A 142 -4.48 -23.90 18.33
C LEU A 142 -5.25 -22.68 17.77
N LEU A 143 -4.89 -22.28 16.54
CA LEU A 143 -5.53 -21.19 15.82
C LEU A 143 -5.63 -21.59 14.34
N ASP A 144 -6.84 -21.58 13.80
CA ASP A 144 -7.06 -21.89 12.39
C ASP A 144 -6.46 -20.81 11.49
N TYR A 145 -5.92 -21.21 10.34
CA TYR A 145 -5.26 -20.32 9.38
C TYR A 145 -6.14 -19.14 8.95
N GLN A 146 -7.46 -19.33 8.92
CA GLN A 146 -8.43 -18.28 8.56
C GLN A 146 -8.34 -17.10 9.51
N TYR A 147 -8.24 -17.34 10.82
CA TYR A 147 -8.12 -16.26 11.81
C TYR A 147 -6.78 -15.55 11.75
N ILE A 148 -5.70 -16.25 11.40
CA ILE A 148 -4.37 -15.63 11.22
C ILE A 148 -4.41 -14.66 10.04
N GLU A 149 -5.00 -15.06 8.91
CA GLU A 149 -5.16 -14.23 7.72
C GLU A 149 -6.06 -13.01 8.00
N VAL A 150 -7.19 -13.23 8.66
CA VAL A 150 -8.13 -12.17 9.05
C VAL A 150 -7.46 -11.17 9.99
N LEU A 151 -6.71 -11.64 10.99
CA LEU A 151 -6.01 -10.77 11.94
C LEU A 151 -4.94 -9.93 11.25
N SER A 152 -4.18 -10.54 10.34
CA SER A 152 -3.19 -9.84 9.51
C SER A 152 -3.85 -8.77 8.64
N ALA A 153 -4.97 -9.10 7.97
CA ALA A 153 -5.71 -8.14 7.15
C ALA A 153 -6.33 -7.02 7.99
N ALA A 154 -6.86 -7.30 9.18
CA ALA A 154 -7.39 -6.31 10.10
C ALA A 154 -6.32 -5.32 10.58
N LEU A 155 -5.12 -5.81 10.90
CA LEU A 155 -3.98 -4.96 11.23
C LEU A 155 -3.60 -4.03 10.07
N GLN A 156 -3.59 -4.54 8.84
CA GLN A 156 -3.35 -3.74 7.64
C GLN A 156 -4.40 -2.64 7.45
N VAL A 157 -5.68 -2.93 7.70
CA VAL A 157 -6.77 -1.94 7.65
C VAL A 157 -6.55 -0.84 8.68
N LEU A 158 -6.25 -1.19 9.92
CA LEU A 158 -6.00 -0.20 10.99
C LEU A 158 -4.83 0.72 10.64
N LEU A 159 -3.70 0.15 10.21
CA LEU A 159 -2.54 0.94 9.80
C LEU A 159 -2.84 1.83 8.59
N ALA A 160 -3.65 1.34 7.63
CA ALA A 160 -4.05 2.10 6.46
C ALA A 160 -4.95 3.30 6.84
N LEU A 161 -5.89 3.12 7.76
CA LEU A 161 -6.76 4.21 8.22
C LEU A 161 -5.95 5.31 8.93
N PHE A 162 -5.03 4.95 9.82
CA PHE A 162 -4.14 5.93 10.46
C PHE A 162 -3.25 6.63 9.41
N GLY A 163 -2.66 5.88 8.49
CA GLY A 163 -1.86 6.43 7.40
C GLY A 163 -2.65 7.40 6.53
N PHE A 164 -3.90 7.05 6.20
CA PHE A 164 -4.78 7.90 5.39
C PHE A 164 -5.06 9.25 6.06
N VAL A 165 -5.45 9.24 7.33
CA VAL A 165 -5.73 10.49 8.08
C VAL A 165 -4.51 11.40 8.10
N TYR A 166 -3.32 10.87 8.44
CA TYR A 166 -2.10 11.66 8.49
C TYR A 166 -1.61 12.09 7.10
N ALA A 167 -1.79 11.28 6.06
CA ALA A 167 -1.46 11.65 4.69
C ALA A 167 -2.32 12.79 4.18
N CYS A 168 -3.64 12.76 4.43
CA CYS A 168 -4.56 13.84 4.08
C CYS A 168 -4.22 15.14 4.84
N TYR A 169 -3.93 15.03 6.14
CA TYR A 169 -3.55 16.19 6.95
C TYR A 169 -2.27 16.86 6.41
N LEU A 170 -1.21 16.07 6.19
CA LEU A 170 0.07 16.61 5.71
C LEU A 170 0.00 17.09 4.26
N SER A 171 -0.79 16.44 3.41
CA SER A 171 -0.95 16.88 2.03
C SER A 171 -1.56 18.28 1.96
N LYS A 172 -2.56 18.56 2.83
CA LYS A 172 -3.16 19.88 2.94
C LYS A 172 -2.16 20.92 3.47
N VAL A 173 -1.41 20.58 4.53
CA VAL A 173 -0.39 21.47 5.09
C VAL A 173 0.67 21.81 4.05
N PHE A 174 1.10 20.85 3.23
CA PHE A 174 2.11 21.09 2.20
C PHE A 174 1.56 21.92 1.03
N GLN A 175 0.28 21.76 0.66
CA GLN A 175 -0.37 22.61 -0.34
C GLN A 175 -0.49 24.06 0.14
N ASP A 176 -0.93 24.28 1.37
CA ASP A 176 -1.03 25.61 1.95
C ASP A 176 0.35 26.32 2.02
N ASP A 177 1.44 25.57 2.24
CA ASP A 177 2.80 26.12 2.21
C ASP A 177 3.26 26.42 0.77
N GLU A 178 2.95 25.56 -0.22
CA GLU A 178 3.25 25.80 -1.64
C GLU A 178 2.51 27.05 -2.15
N ASP A 179 1.21 27.17 -1.86
CA ASP A 179 0.39 28.32 -2.27
C ASP A 179 0.87 29.65 -1.63
N SER A 180 1.29 29.60 -0.36
CA SER A 180 1.86 30.76 0.33
C SER A 180 3.16 31.22 -0.28
N PHE A 181 4.00 30.29 -0.73
CA PHE A 181 5.29 30.61 -1.36
C PHE A 181 5.11 31.19 -2.76
N ASP A 182 4.17 30.65 -3.55
CA ASP A 182 3.85 31.18 -4.88
C ASP A 182 3.25 32.58 -4.81
N PHE A 183 2.45 32.87 -3.77
CA PHE A 183 1.90 34.20 -3.54
C PHE A 183 3.00 35.24 -3.24
N ILE A 184 3.98 34.89 -2.42
CA ILE A 184 5.13 35.78 -2.09
C ILE A 184 6.03 35.97 -3.32
N GLY A 185 6.33 34.88 -4.06
CA GLY A 185 7.12 34.93 -5.30
C GLY A 185 6.42 35.71 -6.43
N GLY A 186 5.09 35.66 -6.50
CA GLY A 186 4.30 36.42 -7.46
C GLY A 186 4.36 37.93 -7.25
N PHE A 187 4.50 38.41 -6.02
CA PHE A 187 4.68 39.83 -5.71
C PHE A 187 6.03 40.37 -6.12
N GLU A 188 7.10 39.59 -6.03
CA GLU A 188 8.44 40.03 -6.48
C GLU A 188 8.56 40.10 -8.00
N SER A 189 7.83 39.31 -8.77
CA SER A 189 7.88 39.35 -10.23
C SER A 189 7.20 40.60 -10.84
N TYR A 190 6.29 41.26 -10.13
CA TYR A 190 5.70 42.54 -10.56
C TYR A 190 6.59 43.77 -10.30
N GLY A 191 7.64 43.63 -9.46
CA GLY A 191 8.55 44.74 -9.11
C GLY A 191 9.80 44.81 -9.98
N TYR A 192 10.15 43.79 -10.74
CA TYR A 192 11.33 43.79 -11.60
C TYR A 192 10.97 44.16 -13.04
N GLN A 193 10.81 45.46 -13.30
CA GLN A 193 10.99 45.99 -14.65
C GLN A 193 12.47 46.05 -14.95
N PRO A 194 13.00 45.24 -15.89
CA PRO A 194 14.39 45.40 -16.29
C PRO A 194 14.57 46.83 -16.85
N PRO A 195 15.65 47.55 -16.49
CA PRO A 195 15.86 48.87 -17.02
C PRO A 195 15.89 48.82 -18.56
N GLN A 196 14.96 49.50 -19.20
CA GLN A 196 14.96 49.66 -20.64
C GLN A 196 16.30 50.35 -21.00
N LYS A 197 17.13 49.61 -21.71
CA LYS A 197 18.30 50.19 -22.36
C LYS A 197 17.81 51.12 -23.46
N THR A 198 17.52 52.40 -23.12
CA THR A 198 17.37 53.45 -24.08
C THR A 198 18.75 53.80 -24.63
N SER A 199 19.25 53.02 -25.56
CA SER A 199 20.38 53.40 -26.41
C SER A 199 19.83 54.25 -27.58
N HIS A 200 19.36 55.44 -27.29
CA HIS A 200 19.26 56.47 -28.30
C HIS A 200 20.54 57.30 -28.31
N LEU A 201 21.56 56.78 -28.96
CA LEU A 201 22.64 57.60 -29.52
C LEU A 201 22.04 58.37 -30.71
N GLN A 202 21.52 59.58 -30.44
CA GLN A 202 21.28 60.55 -31.48
C GLN A 202 22.62 61.10 -31.97
N LEU A 203 23.09 60.62 -33.12
CA LEU A 203 24.15 61.26 -33.87
C LEU A 203 23.64 62.58 -34.41
N GLN A 204 24.04 63.74 -33.83
CA GLN A 204 23.86 65.05 -34.40
C GLN A 204 24.73 65.17 -35.65
N PRO A 205 24.17 65.60 -36.82
CA PRO A 205 24.97 65.88 -38.00
C PRO A 205 25.77 67.15 -37.75
N LEU A 206 27.10 67.07 -37.91
CA LEU A 206 28.03 68.24 -38.01
C LEU A 206 27.79 68.93 -39.37
N TYR A 207 27.24 70.13 -39.34
CA TYR A 207 27.28 71.03 -40.47
C TYR A 207 28.57 71.87 -40.40
N THR A 208 29.40 71.74 -41.41
CA THR A 208 30.44 72.71 -41.81
C THR A 208 29.87 73.71 -42.76
#